data_0e3f641a5d1d0ad7509de0ba5b7468d9
#
_entry.id   0e3f641a5d1d0ad7509de0ba5b7468d9
#
_cell.length_a   1.000
_cell.length_b   1.000
_cell.length_c   1.000
_cell.angle_alpha   90.00
_cell.angle_beta   90.00
_cell.angle_gamma   90.00
#
_symmetry.space_group_name_H-M   'P 1'
#
loop_
_entity.id
_entity.type
_entity.pdbx_description
1 polymer ?
#
loop_
_entity_poly.entity_id
_entity_poly.type
_entity_poly.pdbx_seq_one_letter_code
_entity_poly.pdbx_strand_id
1 'polypeptide(L)'
;MKMRVRLLAVSGWLLGTAAAVLAQSPNPSVTADQARALFQNDVHQAAGLTCTACHDQAKGDQYAAPARAGIPKLCGSCHTNASYMKQFNPQLRVDQYPRYLTSTHGKQITKGELRVAVCSDCHGAHGILSVKDPRAPVYPTNVAKTCARCHADPARMTPFNKPATPPEEWSQSVHAKALLERNDTSAPTCSTCHGSHGAAPPDVENVALVCAQCHVREADLFRKSPKKKLFDSLAMPECVTCHSNHHIVEPQDSWLGFEGDIGCAKCHDDSIGGADVIKGDRKALDDLSAAIAAASDRLGRAERAGMIIDDGRAALREASDQRVLARVSMHAFAAQPLADDAAKGLKSAQLALADADAALAEVQYRRKGLAVATIFIAGFLVTLGLKIRRLNRGE
;
A
#
# COMPACT_ATOMS: atom_id res chain seq x y z
N MET A 1 -67.44 -35.06 33.99
CA MET A 1 -67.58 -34.20 32.83
C MET A 1 -66.29 -34.35 32.04
N LYS A 2 -66.28 -35.20 30.99
CA LYS A 2 -65.09 -35.55 30.18
C LYS A 2 -65.06 -34.67 28.94
N MET A 3 -64.05 -33.78 28.82
CA MET A 3 -63.88 -32.93 27.70
C MET A 3 -62.84 -33.59 26.72
N ARG A 4 -63.33 -33.98 25.54
CA ARG A 4 -62.51 -34.58 24.48
C ARG A 4 -61.86 -33.45 23.67
N VAL A 5 -60.56 -33.36 23.68
CA VAL A 5 -59.80 -32.50 22.76
C VAL A 5 -59.53 -33.31 21.49
N ARG A 6 -60.02 -32.80 20.36
CA ARG A 6 -59.70 -33.33 19.02
C ARG A 6 -58.40 -32.69 18.53
N LEU A 7 -57.35 -33.49 18.32
CA LEU A 7 -56.17 -33.08 17.55
C LEU A 7 -56.52 -33.09 16.08
N LEU A 8 -56.43 -31.93 15.45
CA LEU A 8 -56.38 -31.79 13.97
C LEU A 8 -54.92 -31.85 13.55
N ALA A 9 -54.52 -32.92 12.82
CA ALA A 9 -53.23 -33.02 12.18
C ALA A 9 -53.27 -32.19 10.90
N VAL A 10 -52.54 -31.08 10.91
CA VAL A 10 -52.27 -30.31 9.68
C VAL A 10 -50.96 -30.82 9.06
N SER A 11 -51.09 -31.65 8.03
CA SER A 11 -49.93 -32.07 7.21
C SER A 11 -49.53 -30.95 6.28
N GLY A 12 -48.59 -30.10 6.76
CA GLY A 12 -47.96 -29.07 5.91
C GLY A 12 -46.85 -29.69 5.07
N TRP A 13 -47.08 -29.84 3.79
CA TRP A 13 -46.03 -30.12 2.81
C TRP A 13 -45.20 -28.87 2.62
N LEU A 14 -44.01 -28.83 3.23
CA LEU A 14 -42.97 -27.85 2.92
C LEU A 14 -42.32 -28.31 1.60
N LEU A 15 -42.83 -27.82 0.48
CA LEU A 15 -42.09 -27.80 -0.78
C LEU A 15 -40.91 -26.83 -0.61
N GLY A 16 -39.75 -27.38 -0.24
CA GLY A 16 -38.48 -26.68 -0.29
C GLY A 16 -38.14 -26.38 -1.73
N THR A 17 -38.48 -25.20 -2.20
CA THR A 17 -37.88 -24.64 -3.44
C THR A 17 -36.41 -24.39 -3.11
N ALA A 18 -35.55 -25.35 -3.48
CA ALA A 18 -34.13 -25.08 -3.60
C ALA A 18 -33.97 -24.00 -4.68
N ALA A 19 -33.88 -22.76 -4.29
CA ALA A 19 -33.49 -21.68 -5.17
C ALA A 19 -32.07 -22.04 -5.67
N ALA A 20 -31.97 -22.50 -6.90
CA ALA A 20 -30.71 -22.63 -7.60
C ALA A 20 -30.10 -21.23 -7.64
N VAL A 21 -29.14 -20.97 -6.76
CA VAL A 21 -28.29 -19.77 -6.82
C VAL A 21 -27.47 -19.95 -8.11
N LEU A 22 -28.03 -19.45 -9.21
CA LEU A 22 -27.33 -19.38 -10.47
C LEU A 22 -26.03 -18.61 -10.20
N ALA A 23 -24.91 -19.23 -10.53
CA ALA A 23 -23.58 -18.64 -10.45
C ALA A 23 -23.53 -17.43 -11.40
N GLN A 24 -23.99 -16.28 -10.91
CA GLN A 24 -23.95 -15.04 -11.69
C GLN A 24 -22.51 -14.56 -11.80
N SER A 25 -22.09 -14.31 -13.04
CA SER A 25 -20.84 -13.61 -13.28
C SER A 25 -20.84 -12.28 -12.50
N PRO A 26 -19.75 -11.89 -11.85
CA PRO A 26 -19.64 -10.57 -11.22
C PRO A 26 -19.67 -9.42 -12.25
N ASN A 27 -19.52 -9.72 -13.53
CA ASN A 27 -19.71 -8.76 -14.60
C ASN A 27 -21.19 -8.71 -15.00
N PRO A 28 -21.77 -7.50 -15.13
CA PRO A 28 -23.15 -7.36 -15.62
C PRO A 28 -23.28 -7.97 -17.02
N SER A 29 -24.41 -8.60 -17.27
CA SER A 29 -24.74 -9.06 -18.62
C SER A 29 -24.84 -7.84 -19.54
N VAL A 30 -24.11 -7.83 -20.63
CA VAL A 30 -24.17 -6.78 -21.65
C VAL A 30 -25.07 -7.25 -22.82
N THR A 31 -25.83 -6.33 -23.40
CA THR A 31 -26.57 -6.61 -24.64
C THR A 31 -25.60 -6.77 -25.83
N ALA A 32 -26.05 -7.37 -26.92
CA ALA A 32 -25.22 -7.52 -28.11
C ALA A 32 -24.69 -6.17 -28.64
N ASP A 33 -25.51 -5.10 -28.59
CA ASP A 33 -25.08 -3.78 -29.02
C ASP A 33 -24.06 -3.15 -28.08
N GLN A 34 -24.23 -3.32 -26.78
CA GLN A 34 -23.22 -2.90 -25.79
C GLN A 34 -21.91 -3.64 -25.98
N ALA A 35 -21.97 -4.96 -26.23
CA ALA A 35 -20.77 -5.77 -26.50
C ALA A 35 -20.04 -5.29 -27.75
N ARG A 36 -20.77 -5.01 -28.85
CA ARG A 36 -20.21 -4.44 -30.07
C ARG A 36 -19.55 -3.07 -29.82
N ALA A 37 -20.23 -2.18 -29.11
CA ALA A 37 -19.70 -0.86 -28.77
C ALA A 37 -18.42 -0.96 -27.92
N LEU A 38 -18.40 -1.82 -26.93
CA LEU A 38 -17.21 -2.07 -26.10
C LEU A 38 -16.06 -2.64 -26.92
N PHE A 39 -16.36 -3.58 -27.84
CA PHE A 39 -15.34 -4.24 -28.65
C PHE A 39 -14.62 -3.28 -29.60
N GLN A 40 -15.22 -2.16 -29.98
CA GLN A 40 -14.56 -1.12 -30.81
C GLN A 40 -13.29 -0.53 -30.17
N ASN A 41 -13.18 -0.59 -28.84
CA ASN A 41 -12.01 -0.11 -28.10
C ASN A 41 -11.21 -1.26 -27.47
N ASP A 42 -11.42 -2.49 -27.94
CA ASP A 42 -10.77 -3.70 -27.40
C ASP A 42 -9.41 -3.92 -28.06
N VAL A 43 -8.42 -4.34 -27.29
CA VAL A 43 -7.08 -4.67 -27.82
C VAL A 43 -7.11 -5.79 -28.86
N HIS A 44 -8.08 -6.68 -28.79
CA HIS A 44 -8.25 -7.77 -29.77
C HIS A 44 -8.79 -7.24 -31.10
N GLN A 45 -9.72 -6.28 -31.06
CA GLN A 45 -10.22 -5.62 -32.27
C GLN A 45 -9.07 -4.85 -32.95
N ALA A 46 -8.26 -4.12 -32.16
CA ALA A 46 -7.08 -3.42 -32.66
C ALA A 46 -6.03 -4.40 -33.26
N ALA A 47 -6.01 -5.66 -32.81
CA ALA A 47 -5.17 -6.73 -33.36
C ALA A 47 -5.81 -7.47 -34.57
N GLY A 48 -6.98 -7.00 -35.06
CA GLY A 48 -7.66 -7.56 -36.23
C GLY A 48 -8.54 -8.77 -35.93
N LEU A 49 -8.81 -9.09 -34.65
CA LEU A 49 -9.74 -10.18 -34.32
C LEU A 49 -11.21 -9.75 -34.53
N THR A 50 -12.07 -10.72 -34.76
CA THR A 50 -13.51 -10.52 -34.91
C THR A 50 -14.26 -11.29 -33.81
N CYS A 51 -15.58 -11.12 -33.73
CA CYS A 51 -16.42 -11.80 -32.74
C CYS A 51 -16.25 -13.31 -32.75
N THR A 52 -16.06 -13.90 -33.94
CA THR A 52 -15.90 -15.35 -34.14
C THR A 52 -14.59 -15.94 -33.58
N ALA A 53 -13.63 -15.09 -33.22
CA ALA A 53 -12.40 -15.54 -32.54
C ALA A 53 -12.70 -16.08 -31.13
N CYS A 54 -13.76 -15.58 -30.48
CA CYS A 54 -14.15 -15.95 -29.13
C CYS A 54 -15.53 -16.57 -29.02
N HIS A 55 -16.40 -16.38 -30.02
CA HIS A 55 -17.79 -16.82 -30.02
C HIS A 55 -18.08 -17.72 -31.22
N ASP A 56 -18.80 -18.81 -30.97
CA ASP A 56 -19.43 -19.60 -32.06
C ASP A 56 -20.58 -18.79 -32.63
N GLN A 57 -20.66 -18.73 -33.95
CA GLN A 57 -21.78 -18.12 -34.66
C GLN A 57 -23.02 -19.00 -34.51
N ALA A 58 -24.04 -18.50 -33.79
CA ALA A 58 -25.26 -19.29 -33.55
C ALA A 58 -26.22 -19.22 -34.74
N LYS A 59 -26.88 -18.09 -34.99
CA LYS A 59 -27.74 -17.82 -36.16
C LYS A 59 -27.76 -16.30 -36.43
N GLY A 60 -27.51 -15.94 -37.69
CA GLY A 60 -27.45 -14.55 -38.09
C GLY A 60 -26.35 -13.79 -37.29
N ASP A 61 -26.68 -12.60 -36.77
CA ASP A 61 -25.78 -11.77 -35.99
C ASP A 61 -25.74 -12.12 -34.50
N GLN A 62 -26.29 -13.25 -34.08
CA GLN A 62 -26.28 -13.71 -32.71
C GLN A 62 -25.09 -14.65 -32.46
N TYR A 63 -24.35 -14.37 -31.40
CA TYR A 63 -23.20 -15.15 -30.94
C TYR A 63 -23.49 -15.78 -29.58
N ALA A 64 -23.21 -17.10 -29.48
CA ALA A 64 -23.35 -17.80 -28.21
C ALA A 64 -22.23 -17.36 -27.22
N ALA A 65 -22.61 -17.05 -25.98
CA ALA A 65 -21.61 -16.80 -24.93
C ALA A 65 -20.86 -18.10 -24.63
N PRO A 66 -19.50 -18.03 -24.52
CA PRO A 66 -18.72 -19.20 -24.11
C PRO A 66 -19.14 -19.65 -22.70
N ALA A 67 -19.22 -20.97 -22.51
CA ALA A 67 -19.48 -21.54 -21.19
C ALA A 67 -18.37 -21.07 -20.21
N ARG A 68 -18.76 -20.64 -18.99
CA ARG A 68 -17.84 -20.06 -18.00
C ARG A 68 -16.61 -20.92 -17.75
N ALA A 69 -16.78 -22.24 -17.59
CA ALA A 69 -15.68 -23.17 -17.38
C ALA A 69 -14.71 -23.26 -18.58
N GLY A 70 -15.18 -22.92 -19.79
CA GLY A 70 -14.37 -22.90 -21.00
C GLY A 70 -13.54 -21.65 -21.24
N ILE A 71 -13.90 -20.53 -20.59
CA ILE A 71 -13.24 -19.22 -20.77
C ILE A 71 -11.72 -19.29 -20.60
N PRO A 72 -11.17 -19.90 -19.53
CA PRO A 72 -9.71 -19.96 -19.37
C PRO A 72 -9.01 -20.68 -20.53
N LYS A 73 -9.59 -21.78 -21.02
CA LYS A 73 -9.04 -22.53 -22.15
C LYS A 73 -9.16 -21.74 -23.47
N LEU A 74 -10.26 -21.03 -23.65
CA LEU A 74 -10.49 -20.19 -24.82
C LEU A 74 -9.42 -19.08 -24.89
N CYS A 75 -9.23 -18.31 -23.84
CA CYS A 75 -8.18 -17.28 -23.78
C CYS A 75 -6.78 -17.90 -23.91
N GLY A 76 -6.55 -19.03 -23.21
CA GLY A 76 -5.30 -19.77 -23.21
C GLY A 76 -4.90 -20.30 -24.59
N SER A 77 -5.85 -20.62 -25.48
CA SER A 77 -5.54 -21.14 -26.80
C SER A 77 -4.64 -20.22 -27.63
N CYS A 78 -4.81 -18.92 -27.51
CA CYS A 78 -3.94 -17.90 -28.11
C CYS A 78 -2.83 -17.46 -27.14
N HIS A 79 -3.16 -17.11 -25.90
CA HIS A 79 -2.23 -16.51 -24.95
C HIS A 79 -1.12 -17.45 -24.46
N THR A 80 -1.15 -18.76 -24.77
CA THR A 80 -0.02 -19.68 -24.56
C THR A 80 0.80 -19.94 -25.81
N ASN A 81 0.31 -19.51 -26.98
CA ASN A 81 1.02 -19.70 -28.23
C ASN A 81 2.05 -18.61 -28.45
N ALA A 82 3.31 -18.91 -28.13
CA ALA A 82 4.40 -17.93 -28.24
C ALA A 82 4.61 -17.40 -29.65
N SER A 83 4.49 -18.27 -30.68
CA SER A 83 4.68 -17.86 -32.08
C SER A 83 3.58 -16.91 -32.54
N TYR A 84 2.36 -17.10 -32.05
CA TYR A 84 1.22 -16.24 -32.36
C TYR A 84 1.30 -14.91 -31.57
N MET A 85 1.52 -14.97 -30.26
CA MET A 85 1.47 -13.78 -29.40
C MET A 85 2.63 -12.82 -29.63
N LYS A 86 3.82 -13.33 -29.95
CA LYS A 86 5.01 -12.50 -30.21
C LYS A 86 4.91 -11.67 -31.50
N GLN A 87 3.98 -11.97 -32.39
CA GLN A 87 3.68 -11.13 -33.57
C GLN A 87 3.13 -9.75 -33.15
N PHE A 88 2.39 -9.70 -32.03
CA PHE A 88 1.83 -8.46 -31.50
C PHE A 88 2.78 -7.76 -30.55
N ASN A 89 3.51 -8.50 -29.73
CA ASN A 89 4.53 -7.96 -28.81
C ASN A 89 5.57 -9.05 -28.49
N PRO A 90 6.83 -8.89 -28.96
CA PRO A 90 7.90 -9.86 -28.73
C PRO A 90 8.21 -10.15 -27.26
N GLN A 91 7.91 -9.20 -26.36
CA GLN A 91 8.16 -9.33 -24.93
C GLN A 91 6.97 -9.88 -24.16
N LEU A 92 5.86 -10.21 -24.84
CA LEU A 92 4.66 -10.70 -24.16
C LEU A 92 4.93 -12.05 -23.50
N ARG A 93 4.59 -12.16 -22.24
CA ARG A 93 4.61 -13.43 -21.53
C ARG A 93 3.48 -14.31 -22.05
N VAL A 94 3.71 -15.61 -22.08
CA VAL A 94 2.73 -16.62 -22.58
C VAL A 94 2.47 -17.70 -21.54
N ASP A 95 2.75 -17.40 -20.27
CA ASP A 95 2.59 -18.32 -19.13
C ASP A 95 1.32 -18.04 -18.29
N GLN A 96 0.47 -17.10 -18.69
CA GLN A 96 -0.69 -16.68 -17.92
C GLN A 96 -1.68 -17.81 -17.66
N TYR A 97 -2.03 -18.57 -18.68
CA TYR A 97 -2.98 -19.68 -18.54
C TYR A 97 -2.41 -20.85 -17.73
N PRO A 98 -1.20 -21.38 -17.98
CA PRO A 98 -0.58 -22.35 -17.09
C PRO A 98 -0.52 -21.89 -15.65
N ARG A 99 -0.15 -20.63 -15.39
CA ARG A 99 -0.13 -20.07 -14.04
C ARG A 99 -1.53 -19.97 -13.44
N TYR A 100 -2.52 -19.57 -14.23
CA TYR A 100 -3.90 -19.54 -13.74
C TYR A 100 -4.35 -20.92 -13.25
N LEU A 101 -4.01 -22.01 -13.94
CA LEU A 101 -4.36 -23.37 -13.53
C LEU A 101 -3.71 -23.76 -12.18
N THR A 102 -2.58 -23.16 -11.79
CA THR A 102 -1.97 -23.37 -10.48
C THR A 102 -2.60 -22.52 -9.37
N SER A 103 -3.36 -21.49 -9.74
CA SER A 103 -4.04 -20.60 -8.78
C SER A 103 -5.15 -21.30 -8.01
N THR A 104 -5.59 -20.70 -6.92
CA THR A 104 -6.79 -21.15 -6.20
C THR A 104 -8.03 -21.11 -7.11
N HIS A 105 -8.20 -20.06 -7.92
CA HIS A 105 -9.31 -19.95 -8.86
C HIS A 105 -9.26 -21.03 -9.94
N GLY A 106 -8.11 -21.24 -10.56
CA GLY A 106 -7.92 -22.25 -11.59
C GLY A 106 -8.14 -23.69 -11.10
N LYS A 107 -7.64 -23.99 -9.89
CA LYS A 107 -7.89 -25.30 -9.25
C LYS A 107 -9.36 -25.55 -8.96
N GLN A 108 -10.10 -24.52 -8.57
CA GLN A 108 -11.52 -24.66 -8.27
C GLN A 108 -12.39 -24.76 -9.54
N ILE A 109 -12.11 -23.96 -10.57
CA ILE A 109 -12.88 -24.04 -11.84
C ILE A 109 -12.69 -25.41 -12.50
N THR A 110 -11.51 -26.01 -12.44
CA THR A 110 -11.26 -27.35 -12.96
C THR A 110 -11.99 -28.46 -12.20
N LYS A 111 -12.39 -28.20 -10.94
CA LYS A 111 -13.26 -29.08 -10.14
C LYS A 111 -14.75 -28.83 -10.35
N GLY A 112 -15.12 -27.92 -11.26
CA GLY A 112 -16.50 -27.58 -11.58
C GLY A 112 -17.10 -26.45 -10.73
N GLU A 113 -16.30 -25.74 -9.90
CA GLU A 113 -16.78 -24.60 -9.12
C GLU A 113 -16.88 -23.36 -10.01
N LEU A 114 -18.10 -23.01 -10.43
CA LEU A 114 -18.34 -21.92 -11.38
C LEU A 114 -18.39 -20.52 -10.74
N ARG A 115 -18.40 -20.42 -9.42
CA ARG A 115 -18.45 -19.13 -8.70
C ARG A 115 -17.10 -18.44 -8.59
N VAL A 116 -16.00 -19.13 -8.91
CA VAL A 116 -14.64 -18.56 -8.85
C VAL A 116 -14.31 -17.73 -10.09
N ALA A 117 -13.33 -16.85 -9.96
CA ALA A 117 -12.93 -15.95 -11.03
C ALA A 117 -12.29 -16.69 -12.22
N VAL A 118 -12.66 -16.28 -13.44
CA VAL A 118 -12.03 -16.65 -14.70
C VAL A 118 -11.42 -15.41 -15.36
N CYS A 119 -10.77 -15.56 -16.50
CA CYS A 119 -10.01 -14.46 -17.16
C CYS A 119 -10.85 -13.19 -17.34
N SER A 120 -12.10 -13.34 -17.80
CA SER A 120 -13.00 -12.21 -18.05
C SER A 120 -13.45 -11.48 -16.78
N ASP A 121 -13.38 -12.09 -15.61
CA ASP A 121 -13.77 -11.40 -14.36
C ASP A 121 -12.73 -10.34 -13.94
N CYS A 122 -11.48 -10.53 -14.33
CA CYS A 122 -10.41 -9.57 -14.05
C CYS A 122 -10.17 -8.61 -15.21
N HIS A 123 -10.17 -9.13 -16.46
CA HIS A 123 -9.79 -8.36 -17.64
C HIS A 123 -10.97 -7.73 -18.38
N GLY A 124 -12.20 -8.16 -18.08
CA GLY A 124 -13.37 -7.91 -18.91
C GLY A 124 -13.56 -8.97 -19.98
N ALA A 125 -14.76 -9.03 -20.58
CA ALA A 125 -15.07 -9.90 -21.70
C ALA A 125 -15.05 -9.15 -23.03
N HIS A 126 -15.46 -7.88 -23.01
CA HIS A 126 -15.46 -6.96 -24.13
C HIS A 126 -14.89 -5.61 -23.66
N GLY A 127 -14.25 -4.88 -24.56
CA GLY A 127 -13.53 -3.66 -24.22
C GLY A 127 -12.29 -3.94 -23.38
N ILE A 128 -11.61 -5.04 -23.63
CA ILE A 128 -10.38 -5.42 -22.94
C ILE A 128 -9.29 -4.41 -23.30
N LEU A 129 -8.79 -3.72 -22.27
CA LEU A 129 -7.75 -2.70 -22.41
C LEU A 129 -6.37 -3.29 -22.14
N SER A 130 -5.34 -2.62 -22.67
CA SER A 130 -3.96 -2.89 -22.26
C SER A 130 -3.81 -2.79 -20.75
N VAL A 131 -3.05 -3.67 -20.13
CA VAL A 131 -2.74 -3.61 -18.69
C VAL A 131 -2.01 -2.33 -18.27
N LYS A 132 -1.48 -1.57 -19.24
CA LYS A 132 -0.86 -0.25 -19.04
C LYS A 132 -1.84 0.92 -19.14
N ASP A 133 -3.08 0.67 -19.58
CA ASP A 133 -4.12 1.70 -19.64
C ASP A 133 -4.67 1.96 -18.23
N PRO A 134 -4.67 3.20 -17.72
CA PRO A 134 -5.19 3.50 -16.40
C PRO A 134 -6.67 3.14 -16.19
N ARG A 135 -7.43 2.96 -17.26
CA ARG A 135 -8.83 2.53 -17.22
C ARG A 135 -8.99 1.01 -17.10
N ALA A 136 -7.93 0.23 -17.37
CA ALA A 136 -8.01 -1.23 -17.30
C ALA A 136 -8.35 -1.70 -15.88
N PRO A 137 -9.25 -2.68 -15.70
CA PRO A 137 -9.57 -3.21 -14.36
C PRO A 137 -8.37 -3.79 -13.62
N VAL A 138 -7.32 -4.17 -14.34
CA VAL A 138 -6.07 -4.74 -13.80
C VAL A 138 -4.92 -3.73 -13.74
N TYR A 139 -5.17 -2.45 -14.02
CA TYR A 139 -4.19 -1.40 -13.76
C TYR A 139 -3.96 -1.27 -12.25
N PRO A 140 -2.75 -0.95 -11.76
CA PRO A 140 -2.41 -0.98 -10.35
C PRO A 140 -3.44 -0.33 -9.43
N THR A 141 -3.91 0.89 -9.74
CA THR A 141 -4.90 1.60 -8.91
C THR A 141 -6.31 0.97 -8.93
N ASN A 142 -6.60 0.07 -9.87
CA ASN A 142 -7.90 -0.57 -10.03
C ASN A 142 -7.94 -2.01 -9.50
N VAL A 143 -6.78 -2.65 -9.28
CA VAL A 143 -6.70 -4.07 -8.89
C VAL A 143 -7.51 -4.36 -7.63
N ALA A 144 -7.37 -3.54 -6.59
CA ALA A 144 -8.09 -3.75 -5.33
C ALA A 144 -9.61 -3.73 -5.54
N LYS A 145 -10.13 -2.76 -6.32
CA LYS A 145 -11.55 -2.68 -6.68
C LYS A 145 -12.00 -3.90 -7.50
N THR A 146 -11.16 -4.40 -8.38
CA THR A 146 -11.45 -5.59 -9.19
C THR A 146 -11.56 -6.85 -8.33
N CYS A 147 -10.64 -7.05 -7.38
CA CYS A 147 -10.70 -8.18 -6.43
C CYS A 147 -11.89 -8.04 -5.47
N ALA A 148 -12.18 -6.83 -5.00
CA ALA A 148 -13.26 -6.54 -4.04
C ALA A 148 -14.64 -6.88 -4.58
N ARG A 149 -14.88 -6.93 -5.89
CA ARG A 149 -16.16 -7.34 -6.48
C ARG A 149 -16.66 -8.72 -5.98
N CYS A 150 -15.72 -9.56 -5.57
CA CYS A 150 -16.02 -10.86 -4.98
C CYS A 150 -15.54 -10.91 -3.52
N HIS A 151 -14.29 -10.51 -3.28
CA HIS A 151 -13.63 -10.67 -1.98
C HIS A 151 -14.14 -9.69 -0.89
N ALA A 152 -14.94 -8.69 -1.23
CA ALA A 152 -15.66 -7.85 -0.27
C ALA A 152 -17.14 -8.25 -0.11
N ASP A 153 -17.61 -9.30 -0.79
CA ASP A 153 -18.99 -9.77 -0.73
C ASP A 153 -19.10 -11.01 0.19
N PRO A 154 -19.69 -10.87 1.40
CA PRO A 154 -19.87 -11.99 2.32
C PRO A 154 -20.65 -13.16 1.72
N ALA A 155 -21.67 -12.89 0.87
CA ALA A 155 -22.45 -13.95 0.26
C ALA A 155 -21.63 -14.82 -0.71
N ARG A 156 -20.61 -14.22 -1.35
CA ARG A 156 -19.69 -14.94 -2.23
C ARG A 156 -18.59 -15.65 -1.48
N MET A 157 -18.11 -15.09 -0.35
CA MET A 157 -16.96 -15.62 0.38
C MET A 157 -17.32 -16.70 1.40
N THR A 158 -18.52 -16.62 2.03
CA THR A 158 -18.99 -17.58 3.02
C THR A 158 -18.95 -19.05 2.52
N PRO A 159 -19.39 -19.37 1.29
CA PRO A 159 -19.32 -20.76 0.79
C PRO A 159 -17.92 -21.35 0.73
N PHE A 160 -16.89 -20.50 0.73
CA PHE A 160 -15.49 -20.91 0.73
C PHE A 160 -14.83 -20.83 2.09
N ASN A 161 -15.59 -20.49 3.14
CA ASN A 161 -15.10 -20.27 4.50
C ASN A 161 -13.97 -19.22 4.52
N LYS A 162 -14.18 -18.09 3.84
CA LYS A 162 -13.21 -16.99 3.74
C LYS A 162 -13.85 -15.68 4.24
N PRO A 163 -13.09 -14.83 4.95
CA PRO A 163 -13.57 -13.50 5.33
C PRO A 163 -13.75 -12.62 4.09
N ALA A 164 -14.63 -11.62 4.20
CA ALA A 164 -14.84 -10.60 3.19
C ALA A 164 -14.20 -9.25 3.58
N THR A 165 -13.43 -9.20 4.66
CA THR A 165 -12.79 -7.98 5.18
C THR A 165 -11.48 -7.57 4.49
N PRO A 166 -10.67 -8.49 3.89
CA PRO A 166 -9.35 -8.14 3.38
C PRO A 166 -9.26 -6.93 2.43
N PRO A 167 -10.23 -6.71 1.51
CA PRO A 167 -10.16 -5.51 0.65
C PRO A 167 -10.34 -4.21 1.42
N GLU A 168 -11.20 -4.17 2.44
CA GLU A 168 -11.39 -3.01 3.29
C GLU A 168 -10.16 -2.78 4.18
N GLU A 169 -9.65 -3.82 4.81
CA GLU A 169 -8.43 -3.79 5.62
C GLU A 169 -7.25 -3.25 4.81
N TRP A 170 -7.05 -3.75 3.59
CA TRP A 170 -5.99 -3.25 2.69
C TRP A 170 -6.20 -1.76 2.36
N SER A 171 -7.43 -1.32 2.14
CA SER A 171 -7.73 0.08 1.77
C SER A 171 -7.27 1.08 2.84
N GLN A 172 -7.15 0.66 4.08
CA GLN A 172 -6.68 1.46 5.22
C GLN A 172 -5.17 1.36 5.46
N SER A 173 -4.46 0.51 4.70
CA SER A 173 -3.04 0.26 4.86
C SER A 173 -2.15 1.39 4.33
N VAL A 174 -0.89 1.42 4.78
CA VAL A 174 0.14 2.32 4.22
C VAL A 174 0.37 2.10 2.73
N HIS A 175 0.20 0.88 2.25
CA HIS A 175 0.35 0.52 0.84
C HIS A 175 -0.76 1.12 -0.01
N ALA A 176 -2.01 1.04 0.45
CA ALA A 176 -3.13 1.67 -0.24
C ALA A 176 -2.99 3.20 -0.28
N LYS A 177 -2.57 3.82 0.82
CA LYS A 177 -2.28 5.27 0.87
C LYS A 177 -1.18 5.66 -0.10
N ALA A 178 -0.10 4.88 -0.19
CA ALA A 178 0.95 5.12 -1.18
C ALA A 178 0.42 5.08 -2.61
N LEU A 179 -0.34 4.03 -2.95
CA LEU A 179 -0.88 3.82 -4.28
C LEU A 179 -1.95 4.85 -4.66
N LEU A 180 -2.94 5.06 -3.77
CA LEU A 180 -4.17 5.78 -4.12
C LEU A 180 -4.09 7.28 -3.83
N GLU A 181 -3.37 7.70 -2.78
CA GLU A 181 -3.27 9.09 -2.39
C GLU A 181 -2.01 9.77 -2.99
N ARG A 182 -0.90 9.02 -3.11
CA ARG A 182 0.36 9.54 -3.65
C ARG A 182 0.64 9.13 -5.10
N ASN A 183 -0.25 8.33 -5.72
CA ASN A 183 -0.09 7.77 -7.07
C ASN A 183 1.21 6.97 -7.25
N ASP A 184 1.72 6.36 -6.20
CA ASP A 184 2.88 5.49 -6.27
C ASP A 184 2.47 4.12 -6.81
N THR A 185 2.55 3.95 -8.13
CA THR A 185 2.17 2.69 -8.81
C THR A 185 3.13 1.53 -8.54
N SER A 186 4.22 1.75 -7.80
CA SER A 186 5.10 0.68 -7.29
C SER A 186 4.61 0.08 -5.99
N ALA A 187 3.69 0.77 -5.28
CA ALA A 187 3.11 0.27 -4.04
C ALA A 187 2.30 -1.02 -4.28
N PRO A 188 2.39 -2.02 -3.37
CA PRO A 188 1.80 -3.32 -3.58
C PRO A 188 0.28 -3.31 -3.52
N THR A 189 -0.32 -4.09 -4.44
CA THR A 189 -1.75 -4.38 -4.48
C THR A 189 -2.00 -5.83 -4.09
N CYS A 190 -3.26 -6.27 -4.13
CA CYS A 190 -3.63 -7.67 -3.88
C CYS A 190 -2.78 -8.64 -4.71
N SER A 191 -2.63 -8.36 -6.01
CA SER A 191 -1.88 -9.23 -6.93
C SER A 191 -0.36 -9.23 -6.71
N THR A 192 0.18 -8.24 -6.04
CA THR A 192 1.62 -8.19 -5.70
C THR A 192 1.96 -9.23 -4.64
N CYS A 193 1.09 -9.38 -3.63
CA CYS A 193 1.29 -10.33 -2.55
C CYS A 193 0.77 -11.73 -2.88
N HIS A 194 -0.38 -11.82 -3.54
CA HIS A 194 -1.06 -13.08 -3.84
C HIS A 194 -0.71 -13.66 -5.22
N GLY A 195 -0.01 -12.92 -6.05
CA GLY A 195 0.16 -13.23 -7.47
C GLY A 195 -1.02 -12.79 -8.33
N SER A 196 -0.78 -12.57 -9.61
CA SER A 196 -1.83 -12.21 -10.56
C SER A 196 -2.51 -13.45 -11.14
N HIS A 197 -1.86 -14.16 -12.07
CA HIS A 197 -2.42 -15.34 -12.70
C HIS A 197 -2.29 -16.58 -11.80
N GLY A 198 -1.23 -16.70 -11.01
CA GLY A 198 -1.07 -17.76 -10.00
C GLY A 198 -1.66 -17.41 -8.64
N ALA A 199 -2.72 -16.61 -8.58
CA ALA A 199 -3.27 -16.09 -7.35
C ALA A 199 -3.60 -17.17 -6.31
N ALA A 200 -2.88 -17.11 -5.17
CA ALA A 200 -3.06 -18.00 -4.03
C ALA A 200 -2.69 -17.25 -2.74
N PRO A 201 -3.25 -17.64 -1.58
CA PRO A 201 -2.74 -17.14 -0.31
C PRO A 201 -1.26 -17.51 -0.16
N PRO A 202 -0.38 -16.58 0.25
CA PRO A 202 0.94 -16.97 0.72
C PRO A 202 0.80 -17.89 1.93
N ASP A 203 1.54 -19.00 1.94
CA ASP A 203 1.64 -19.83 3.13
C ASP A 203 2.63 -19.22 4.15
N VAL A 204 2.71 -19.81 5.34
CA VAL A 204 3.56 -19.30 6.43
C VAL A 204 5.02 -19.18 6.03
N GLU A 205 5.54 -20.13 5.25
CA GLU A 205 6.93 -20.15 4.81
C GLU A 205 7.25 -19.08 3.76
N ASN A 206 6.24 -18.66 2.97
CA ASN A 206 6.42 -17.75 1.85
C ASN A 206 6.10 -16.29 2.19
N VAL A 207 5.49 -15.99 3.33
CA VAL A 207 5.13 -14.60 3.72
C VAL A 207 6.35 -13.68 3.71
N ALA A 208 7.45 -14.11 4.32
CA ALA A 208 8.69 -13.32 4.35
C ALA A 208 9.27 -13.09 2.95
N LEU A 209 9.15 -14.06 2.05
CA LEU A 209 9.62 -13.93 0.67
C LEU A 209 8.79 -12.90 -0.11
N VAL A 210 7.50 -12.80 0.15
CA VAL A 210 6.61 -11.79 -0.45
C VAL A 210 7.02 -10.39 0.00
N CYS A 211 7.15 -10.16 1.30
CA CYS A 211 7.55 -8.87 1.85
C CYS A 211 8.96 -8.46 1.41
N ALA A 212 9.89 -9.43 1.39
CA ALA A 212 11.29 -9.23 1.02
C ALA A 212 11.52 -8.82 -0.44
N GLN A 213 10.51 -8.88 -1.31
CA GLN A 213 10.63 -8.35 -2.69
C GLN A 213 10.90 -6.84 -2.70
N CYS A 214 10.43 -6.12 -1.68
CA CYS A 214 10.63 -4.69 -1.51
C CYS A 214 11.39 -4.37 -0.21
N HIS A 215 11.07 -5.03 0.90
CA HIS A 215 11.67 -4.83 2.23
C HIS A 215 12.90 -5.75 2.43
N VAL A 216 13.86 -5.62 1.51
CA VAL A 216 15.03 -6.52 1.43
C VAL A 216 15.89 -6.45 2.68
N ARG A 217 16.13 -5.22 3.21
CA ARG A 217 17.03 -5.00 4.34
C ARG A 217 16.41 -5.51 5.65
N GLU A 218 15.15 -5.22 5.89
CA GLU A 218 14.38 -5.71 7.04
C GLU A 218 14.36 -7.24 7.06
N ALA A 219 14.07 -7.85 5.91
CA ALA A 219 14.05 -9.29 5.78
C ALA A 219 15.44 -9.94 5.99
N ASP A 220 16.52 -9.32 5.52
CA ASP A 220 17.88 -9.81 5.74
C ASP A 220 18.28 -9.72 7.21
N LEU A 221 17.99 -8.60 7.87
CA LEU A 221 18.23 -8.42 9.30
C LEU A 221 17.45 -9.43 10.14
N PHE A 222 16.14 -9.59 9.84
CA PHE A 222 15.30 -10.57 10.53
C PHE A 222 15.83 -11.99 10.37
N ARG A 223 16.20 -12.42 9.16
CA ARG A 223 16.73 -13.75 8.90
C ARG A 223 18.01 -14.05 9.68
N LYS A 224 18.83 -13.04 9.93
CA LYS A 224 20.08 -13.15 10.71
C LYS A 224 19.85 -13.01 12.21
N SER A 225 18.68 -12.59 12.64
CA SER A 225 18.36 -12.30 14.03
C SER A 225 18.11 -13.58 14.86
N PRO A 226 18.23 -13.50 16.19
CA PRO A 226 17.84 -14.60 17.09
C PRO A 226 16.37 -14.99 16.97
N LYS A 227 15.51 -14.05 16.58
CA LYS A 227 14.05 -14.25 16.44
C LYS A 227 13.71 -15.23 15.33
N LYS A 228 14.49 -15.28 14.24
CA LYS A 228 14.22 -16.20 13.12
C LYS A 228 14.11 -17.65 13.57
N LYS A 229 15.07 -18.13 14.36
CA LYS A 229 15.06 -19.50 14.87
C LYS A 229 13.83 -19.81 15.73
N LEU A 230 13.40 -18.84 16.54
CA LEU A 230 12.21 -18.99 17.37
C LEU A 230 10.94 -19.07 16.51
N PHE A 231 10.80 -18.18 15.52
CA PHE A 231 9.66 -18.16 14.60
C PHE A 231 9.54 -19.46 13.81
N ASP A 232 10.68 -20.01 13.33
CA ASP A 232 10.72 -21.32 12.65
C ASP A 232 10.24 -22.45 13.57
N SER A 233 10.72 -22.48 14.82
CA SER A 233 10.37 -23.53 15.78
C SER A 233 8.89 -23.51 16.18
N LEU A 234 8.25 -22.34 16.12
CA LEU A 234 6.84 -22.14 16.46
C LEU A 234 5.92 -22.10 15.23
N ALA A 235 6.45 -22.27 14.02
CA ALA A 235 5.75 -22.12 12.75
C ALA A 235 4.97 -20.79 12.68
N MET A 236 5.56 -19.69 13.18
CA MET A 236 4.96 -18.37 13.18
C MET A 236 5.23 -17.62 11.87
N PRO A 237 4.24 -16.97 11.29
CA PRO A 237 4.45 -16.14 10.10
C PRO A 237 5.28 -14.89 10.48
N GLU A 238 6.45 -14.74 9.85
CA GLU A 238 7.50 -13.80 10.24
C GLU A 238 7.00 -12.33 10.34
N CYS A 239 6.89 -11.65 9.21
CA CYS A 239 6.62 -10.21 9.16
C CYS A 239 5.21 -9.86 9.69
N VAL A 240 4.20 -10.67 9.30
CA VAL A 240 2.79 -10.37 9.60
C VAL A 240 2.42 -10.59 11.07
N THR A 241 3.23 -11.29 11.84
CA THR A 241 3.03 -11.44 13.29
C THR A 241 3.06 -10.09 13.99
N CYS A 242 3.96 -9.19 13.56
CA CYS A 242 4.09 -7.85 14.13
C CYS A 242 3.34 -6.79 13.31
N HIS A 243 3.35 -6.91 11.97
CA HIS A 243 2.86 -5.87 11.07
C HIS A 243 1.45 -6.11 10.51
N SER A 244 0.81 -7.26 10.83
CA SER A 244 -0.43 -7.68 10.18
C SER A 244 -0.20 -8.02 8.68
N ASN A 245 -1.26 -8.39 7.96
CA ASN A 245 -1.18 -8.80 6.56
C ASN A 245 -1.92 -7.87 5.61
N HIS A 246 -3.16 -7.50 5.87
CA HIS A 246 -3.94 -6.60 5.01
C HIS A 246 -3.99 -5.18 5.56
N HIS A 247 -4.30 -5.01 6.85
CA HIS A 247 -4.28 -3.73 7.53
C HIS A 247 -2.87 -3.43 8.05
N ILE A 248 -1.93 -3.19 7.14
CA ILE A 248 -0.55 -2.83 7.50
C ILE A 248 -0.52 -1.33 7.76
N VAL A 249 -0.42 -0.95 9.03
CA VAL A 249 -0.34 0.45 9.45
C VAL A 249 1.10 0.93 9.51
N GLU A 250 1.29 2.25 9.53
CA GLU A 250 2.62 2.85 9.70
C GLU A 250 3.17 2.48 11.08
N PRO A 251 4.36 1.84 11.15
CA PRO A 251 4.97 1.49 12.41
C PRO A 251 5.30 2.73 13.25
N GLN A 252 4.94 2.69 14.54
CA GLN A 252 5.21 3.74 15.50
C GLN A 252 6.37 3.34 16.41
N ASP A 253 7.18 4.31 16.84
CA ASP A 253 8.28 4.05 17.78
C ASP A 253 7.77 3.47 19.12
N SER A 254 6.49 3.75 19.47
CA SER A 254 5.79 3.14 20.62
C SER A 254 5.65 1.62 20.57
N TRP A 255 5.80 0.99 19.40
CA TRP A 255 5.81 -0.47 19.29
C TRP A 255 7.04 -1.12 19.96
N LEU A 256 8.11 -0.33 20.15
CA LEU A 256 9.25 -0.69 21.00
C LEU A 256 8.89 -0.40 22.48
N GLY A 257 8.06 -1.25 23.05
CA GLY A 257 7.57 -1.12 24.43
C GLY A 257 6.72 -2.32 24.82
N PHE A 258 6.18 -2.26 26.03
CA PHE A 258 5.41 -3.32 26.66
C PHE A 258 3.99 -2.89 26.98
N GLU A 259 3.52 -1.80 26.37
CA GLU A 259 2.18 -1.27 26.55
C GLU A 259 1.31 -1.54 25.31
N GLY A 260 0.06 -1.96 25.54
CA GLY A 260 -0.91 -2.25 24.48
C GLY A 260 -0.75 -3.63 23.86
N ASP A 261 -1.40 -3.85 22.72
CA ASP A 261 -1.51 -5.16 22.04
C ASP A 261 -0.74 -5.21 20.71
N ILE A 262 0.28 -4.35 20.55
CA ILE A 262 1.00 -4.20 19.29
C ILE A 262 2.51 -4.23 19.51
N GLY A 263 3.27 -4.60 18.49
CA GLY A 263 4.72 -4.64 18.58
C GLY A 263 5.23 -5.69 19.57
N CYS A 264 6.15 -5.31 20.46
CA CYS A 264 6.72 -6.23 21.44
C CYS A 264 5.70 -6.66 22.49
N ALA A 265 4.81 -5.76 22.90
CA ALA A 265 3.77 -6.02 23.91
C ALA A 265 2.79 -7.12 23.52
N LYS A 266 2.65 -7.44 22.23
CA LYS A 266 1.78 -8.53 21.77
C LYS A 266 2.14 -9.91 22.34
N CYS A 267 3.41 -10.11 22.68
CA CYS A 267 3.93 -11.39 23.17
C CYS A 267 4.79 -11.26 24.42
N HIS A 268 5.21 -10.07 24.79
CA HIS A 268 6.17 -9.81 25.83
C HIS A 268 5.65 -8.76 26.81
N ASP A 269 6.03 -8.92 28.06
CA ASP A 269 5.94 -7.90 29.11
C ASP A 269 7.35 -7.46 29.52
N ASP A 270 7.46 -6.52 30.44
CA ASP A 270 8.73 -5.94 30.87
C ASP A 270 9.60 -6.86 31.76
N SER A 271 9.12 -8.05 32.05
CA SER A 271 9.86 -9.07 32.85
C SER A 271 10.78 -9.94 31.99
N ILE A 272 10.71 -9.84 30.62
CA ILE A 272 11.53 -10.65 29.73
C ILE A 272 13.03 -10.30 29.84
N GLY A 273 13.88 -11.30 29.65
CA GLY A 273 15.31 -11.03 29.45
C GLY A 273 15.54 -10.17 28.20
N GLY A 274 16.22 -9.02 28.37
CA GLY A 274 16.45 -8.06 27.29
C GLY A 274 15.45 -6.90 27.24
N ALA A 275 14.54 -6.77 28.20
CA ALA A 275 13.64 -5.63 28.31
C ALA A 275 14.38 -4.27 28.30
N ASP A 276 15.55 -4.21 28.95
CA ASP A 276 16.39 -3.00 28.99
C ASP A 276 16.91 -2.62 27.58
N VAL A 277 17.18 -3.60 26.72
CA VAL A 277 17.55 -3.34 25.31
C VAL A 277 16.40 -2.65 24.58
N ILE A 278 15.18 -3.17 24.68
CA ILE A 278 14.02 -2.60 24.04
C ILE A 278 13.74 -1.18 24.54
N LYS A 279 13.84 -0.97 25.87
CA LYS A 279 13.69 0.37 26.49
C LYS A 279 14.79 1.33 26.02
N GLY A 280 16.04 0.85 25.91
CA GLY A 280 17.16 1.60 25.37
C GLY A 280 16.99 2.00 23.91
N ASP A 281 16.57 1.06 23.06
CA ASP A 281 16.28 1.27 21.65
C ASP A 281 15.15 2.30 21.46
N ARG A 282 14.09 2.18 22.25
CA ARG A 282 13.00 3.16 22.28
C ARG A 282 13.49 4.55 22.65
N LYS A 283 14.26 4.66 23.73
CA LYS A 283 14.82 5.94 24.17
C LYS A 283 15.70 6.56 23.09
N ALA A 284 16.55 5.79 22.43
CA ALA A 284 17.41 6.29 21.36
C ALA A 284 16.62 6.88 20.18
N LEU A 285 15.51 6.25 19.79
CA LEU A 285 14.61 6.78 18.75
C LEU A 285 13.84 8.02 19.21
N ASP A 286 13.38 8.07 20.46
CA ASP A 286 12.68 9.22 21.02
C ASP A 286 13.62 10.44 21.12
N ASP A 287 14.86 10.24 21.61
CA ASP A 287 15.88 11.30 21.68
C ASP A 287 16.22 11.84 20.29
N LEU A 288 16.40 10.97 19.29
CA LEU A 288 16.65 11.36 17.90
C LEU A 288 15.46 12.12 17.30
N SER A 289 14.24 11.64 17.53
CA SER A 289 13.03 12.27 17.05
C SER A 289 12.81 13.65 17.64
N ALA A 290 13.10 13.82 18.94
CA ALA A 290 13.07 15.11 19.62
C ALA A 290 14.11 16.09 19.06
N ALA A 291 15.33 15.61 18.80
CA ALA A 291 16.40 16.42 18.22
C ALA A 291 16.07 16.88 16.79
N ILE A 292 15.53 16.00 15.96
CA ILE A 292 15.04 16.32 14.60
C ILE A 292 13.94 17.39 14.66
N ALA A 293 12.95 17.23 15.54
CA ALA A 293 11.87 18.19 15.70
C ALA A 293 12.39 19.59 16.13
N ALA A 294 13.31 19.62 17.10
CA ALA A 294 13.94 20.85 17.55
C ALA A 294 14.74 21.55 16.45
N ALA A 295 15.53 20.79 15.69
CA ALA A 295 16.28 21.32 14.55
C ALA A 295 15.37 21.88 13.47
N SER A 296 14.30 21.15 13.13
CA SER A 296 13.30 21.58 12.15
C SER A 296 12.61 22.88 12.53
N ASP A 297 12.18 23.03 13.80
CA ASP A 297 11.58 24.28 14.28
C ASP A 297 12.54 25.45 14.16
N ARG A 298 13.81 25.29 14.64
CA ARG A 298 14.80 26.36 14.62
C ARG A 298 15.21 26.77 13.21
N LEU A 299 15.44 25.81 12.31
CA LEU A 299 15.71 26.09 10.91
C LEU A 299 14.54 26.81 10.25
N GLY A 300 13.30 26.39 10.50
CA GLY A 300 12.13 27.08 9.99
C GLY A 300 12.00 28.52 10.50
N ARG A 301 12.43 28.80 11.74
CA ARG A 301 12.49 30.18 12.26
C ARG A 301 13.56 31.03 11.59
N ALA A 302 14.75 30.48 11.36
CA ALA A 302 15.83 31.14 10.65
C ALA A 302 15.45 31.46 9.20
N GLU A 303 14.83 30.53 8.52
CA GLU A 303 14.33 30.72 7.15
C GLU A 303 13.28 31.82 7.06
N ARG A 304 12.28 31.81 7.94
CA ARG A 304 11.27 32.88 7.99
C ARG A 304 11.87 34.26 8.30
N ALA A 305 13.06 34.29 8.90
CA ALA A 305 13.81 35.52 9.11
C ALA A 305 14.70 35.93 7.92
N GLY A 306 14.63 35.18 6.79
CA GLY A 306 15.35 35.47 5.55
C GLY A 306 16.81 34.98 5.57
N MET A 307 17.15 34.01 6.42
CA MET A 307 18.48 33.43 6.47
C MET A 307 18.61 32.24 5.48
N ILE A 308 19.80 32.06 4.93
CA ILE A 308 20.19 30.88 4.15
C ILE A 308 20.53 29.77 5.16
N ILE A 309 19.92 28.60 4.98
CA ILE A 309 20.01 27.47 5.92
C ILE A 309 20.24 26.14 5.19
N ASP A 310 20.90 26.16 4.04
CA ASP A 310 21.02 24.98 3.17
C ASP A 310 21.82 23.85 3.84
N ASP A 311 22.88 24.17 4.56
CA ASP A 311 23.71 23.20 5.29
C ASP A 311 22.92 22.56 6.44
N GLY A 312 22.21 23.38 7.22
CA GLY A 312 21.34 22.89 8.28
C GLY A 312 20.20 22.00 7.76
N ARG A 313 19.61 22.34 6.60
CA ARG A 313 18.62 21.49 5.94
C ARG A 313 19.20 20.17 5.45
N ALA A 314 20.42 20.17 4.92
CA ALA A 314 21.09 18.94 4.51
C ALA A 314 21.35 18.04 5.71
N ALA A 315 21.86 18.60 6.82
CA ALA A 315 22.07 17.86 8.06
C ALA A 315 20.75 17.33 8.66
N LEU A 316 19.66 18.09 8.58
CA LEU A 316 18.33 17.64 9.04
C LEU A 316 17.78 16.47 8.18
N ARG A 317 17.99 16.49 6.87
CA ARG A 317 17.64 15.36 6.00
C ARG A 317 18.43 14.12 6.39
N GLU A 318 19.74 14.24 6.54
CA GLU A 318 20.61 13.14 7.00
C GLU A 318 20.15 12.56 8.34
N ALA A 319 19.80 13.41 9.32
CA ALA A 319 19.26 12.96 10.60
C ALA A 319 17.96 12.16 10.43
N SER A 320 17.07 12.62 9.53
CA SER A 320 15.80 11.94 9.21
C SER A 320 16.03 10.59 8.53
N ASP A 321 16.99 10.52 7.62
CA ASP A 321 17.36 9.28 6.94
C ASP A 321 17.96 8.27 7.93
N GLN A 322 18.83 8.73 8.85
CA GLN A 322 19.37 7.88 9.91
C GLN A 322 18.28 7.38 10.88
N ARG A 323 17.23 8.14 11.15
CA ARG A 323 16.09 7.67 11.93
C ARG A 323 15.35 6.54 11.21
N VAL A 324 15.17 6.64 9.88
CA VAL A 324 14.60 5.54 9.08
C VAL A 324 15.49 4.30 9.16
N LEU A 325 16.81 4.47 9.02
CA LEU A 325 17.76 3.36 9.14
C LEU A 325 17.74 2.72 10.53
N ALA A 326 17.66 3.49 11.61
CA ALA A 326 17.54 2.98 12.97
C ALA A 326 16.28 2.12 13.14
N ARG A 327 15.12 2.57 12.61
CA ARG A 327 13.89 1.77 12.58
C ARG A 327 14.03 0.48 11.77
N VAL A 328 14.77 0.49 10.67
CA VAL A 328 15.09 -0.72 9.90
C VAL A 328 15.99 -1.64 10.72
N SER A 329 17.01 -1.09 11.37
CA SER A 329 18.02 -1.84 12.13
C SER A 329 17.45 -2.57 13.36
N MET A 330 16.25 -2.17 13.85
CA MET A 330 15.55 -2.89 14.92
C MET A 330 15.23 -4.34 14.55
N HIS A 331 15.10 -4.66 13.25
CA HIS A 331 14.84 -6.04 12.79
C HIS A 331 16.02 -7.00 13.00
N ALA A 332 17.19 -6.49 13.40
CA ALA A 332 18.28 -7.33 13.91
C ALA A 332 17.99 -7.92 15.29
N PHE A 333 17.03 -7.37 16.04
CA PHE A 333 16.71 -7.74 17.43
C PHE A 333 17.96 -7.81 18.32
N ALA A 334 18.83 -6.81 18.15
CA ALA A 334 20.07 -6.58 18.89
C ALA A 334 20.27 -5.06 19.07
N ALA A 335 20.70 -4.65 20.26
CA ALA A 335 20.81 -3.23 20.63
C ALA A 335 21.75 -2.40 19.74
N GLN A 336 22.90 -2.98 19.38
CA GLN A 336 23.99 -2.20 18.75
C GLN A 336 23.63 -1.58 17.41
N PRO A 337 23.01 -2.30 16.42
CA PRO A 337 22.72 -1.72 15.11
C PRO A 337 21.79 -0.50 15.16
N LEU A 338 20.74 -0.56 15.99
CA LEU A 338 19.81 0.56 16.16
C LEU A 338 20.50 1.73 16.86
N ALA A 339 21.22 1.47 17.94
CA ALA A 339 21.92 2.52 18.72
C ALA A 339 22.96 3.25 17.86
N ASP A 340 23.69 2.53 17.01
CA ASP A 340 24.69 3.13 16.10
C ASP A 340 24.06 4.07 15.08
N ASP A 341 22.95 3.65 14.45
CA ASP A 341 22.26 4.47 13.46
C ASP A 341 21.56 5.66 14.12
N ALA A 342 20.96 5.47 15.31
CA ALA A 342 20.38 6.57 16.08
C ALA A 342 21.43 7.60 16.52
N ALA A 343 22.62 7.15 16.95
CA ALA A 343 23.72 8.04 17.32
C ALA A 343 24.24 8.89 16.14
N LYS A 344 24.34 8.29 14.93
CA LYS A 344 24.68 9.05 13.71
C LYS A 344 23.64 10.12 13.41
N GLY A 345 22.35 9.75 13.48
CA GLY A 345 21.26 10.68 13.26
C GLY A 345 21.25 11.82 14.31
N LEU A 346 21.50 11.51 15.57
CA LEU A 346 21.58 12.53 16.63
C LEU A 346 22.71 13.53 16.38
N LYS A 347 23.87 13.05 15.91
CA LYS A 347 24.98 13.91 15.52
C LYS A 347 24.57 14.85 14.37
N SER A 348 23.91 14.36 13.36
CA SER A 348 23.43 15.16 12.22
C SER A 348 22.37 16.17 12.66
N ALA A 349 21.45 15.80 13.55
CA ALA A 349 20.46 16.71 14.11
C ALA A 349 21.12 17.83 14.95
N GLN A 350 22.18 17.52 15.69
CA GLN A 350 22.97 18.51 16.44
C GLN A 350 23.68 19.50 15.50
N LEU A 351 24.22 19.05 14.37
CA LEU A 351 24.79 19.94 13.33
C LEU A 351 23.73 20.89 12.78
N ALA A 352 22.54 20.36 12.46
CA ALA A 352 21.42 21.18 11.99
C ALA A 352 20.97 22.22 13.03
N LEU A 353 20.95 21.86 14.31
CA LEU A 353 20.67 22.79 15.41
C LEU A 353 21.73 23.90 15.51
N ALA A 354 22.99 23.53 15.41
CA ALA A 354 24.09 24.50 15.49
C ALA A 354 24.05 25.54 14.36
N ASP A 355 23.78 25.07 13.13
CA ASP A 355 23.61 25.96 11.97
C ASP A 355 22.40 26.88 12.14
N ALA A 356 21.28 26.36 12.61
CA ALA A 356 20.08 27.16 12.89
C ALA A 356 20.34 28.24 13.99
N ASP A 357 21.06 27.88 15.04
CA ASP A 357 21.38 28.80 16.11
C ASP A 357 22.34 29.90 15.64
N ALA A 358 23.35 29.59 14.81
CA ALA A 358 24.23 30.55 14.18
C ALA A 358 23.44 31.52 13.27
N ALA A 359 22.54 31.00 12.45
CA ALA A 359 21.68 31.80 11.58
C ALA A 359 20.77 32.74 12.38
N LEU A 360 20.17 32.29 13.48
CA LEU A 360 19.34 33.10 14.35
C LEU A 360 20.16 34.18 15.12
N ALA A 361 21.38 33.86 15.53
CA ALA A 361 22.30 34.83 16.11
C ALA A 361 22.64 35.95 15.12
N GLU A 362 22.90 35.60 13.85
CA GLU A 362 23.15 36.57 12.78
C GLU A 362 21.93 37.50 12.56
N VAL A 363 20.71 36.96 12.59
CA VAL A 363 19.48 37.77 12.52
C VAL A 363 19.47 38.83 13.62
N GLN A 364 19.81 38.44 14.86
CA GLN A 364 19.88 39.34 16.00
C GLN A 364 20.93 40.43 15.81
N TYR A 365 22.12 40.04 15.32
CA TYR A 365 23.20 40.98 15.02
C TYR A 365 22.79 42.01 13.98
N ARG A 366 22.20 41.57 12.84
CA ARG A 366 21.70 42.47 11.79
C ARG A 366 20.61 43.41 12.28
N ARG A 367 19.68 42.95 13.13
CA ARG A 367 18.63 43.79 13.73
C ARG A 367 19.20 44.87 14.61
N LYS A 368 20.22 44.54 15.45
CA LYS A 368 20.92 45.54 16.29
C LYS A 368 21.63 46.59 15.42
N GLY A 369 22.34 46.14 14.38
CA GLY A 369 23.00 47.02 13.42
C GLY A 369 22.01 47.95 12.70
N LEU A 370 20.88 47.44 12.26
CA LEU A 370 19.83 48.23 11.64
C LEU A 370 19.24 49.27 12.60
N ALA A 371 18.99 48.92 13.85
CA ALA A 371 18.48 49.86 14.86
C ALA A 371 19.46 51.02 15.07
N VAL A 372 20.77 50.74 15.20
CA VAL A 372 21.81 51.75 15.32
C VAL A 372 21.82 52.64 14.06
N ALA A 373 21.88 52.06 12.87
CA ALA A 373 21.87 52.84 11.63
C ALA A 373 20.62 53.73 11.50
N THR A 374 19.46 53.25 11.90
CA THR A 374 18.19 54.00 11.88
C THR A 374 18.26 55.22 12.81
N ILE A 375 18.86 55.11 13.99
CA ILE A 375 19.05 56.23 14.91
C ILE A 375 19.95 57.33 14.28
N PHE A 376 21.07 56.92 13.67
CA PHE A 376 21.95 57.88 12.95
C PHE A 376 21.23 58.56 11.79
N ILE A 377 20.50 57.83 10.96
CA ILE A 377 19.71 58.36 9.83
C ILE A 377 18.66 59.35 10.34
N ALA A 378 17.91 59.00 11.38
CA ALA A 378 16.91 59.88 11.96
C ALA A 378 17.53 61.19 12.52
N GLY A 379 18.67 61.10 13.25
CA GLY A 379 19.41 62.25 13.72
C GLY A 379 19.90 63.17 12.59
N PHE A 380 20.43 62.58 11.52
CA PHE A 380 20.84 63.31 10.33
C PHE A 380 19.62 64.04 9.67
N LEU A 381 18.50 63.38 9.51
CA LEU A 381 17.29 63.97 8.93
C LEU A 381 16.75 65.14 9.79
N VAL A 382 16.77 65.01 11.09
CA VAL A 382 16.40 66.09 12.02
C VAL A 382 17.32 67.30 11.85
N THR A 383 18.65 67.10 11.89
CA THR A 383 19.63 68.18 11.71
C THR A 383 19.52 68.86 10.35
N LEU A 384 19.31 68.08 9.27
CA LEU A 384 19.06 68.57 7.92
C LEU A 384 17.77 69.42 7.87
N GLY A 385 16.70 68.95 8.48
CA GLY A 385 15.41 69.66 8.55
C GLY A 385 15.55 70.98 9.32
N LEU A 386 16.29 71.01 10.41
CA LEU A 386 16.57 72.23 11.17
C LEU A 386 17.41 73.23 10.35
N LYS A 387 18.41 72.74 9.60
CA LYS A 387 19.23 73.57 8.72
C LYS A 387 18.39 74.19 7.59
N ILE A 388 17.54 73.43 6.91
CA ILE A 388 16.63 73.92 5.86
C ILE A 388 15.69 74.99 6.45
N ARG A 389 15.15 74.72 7.63
CA ARG A 389 14.21 75.66 8.30
C ARG A 389 14.89 77.00 8.65
N ARG A 390 16.17 76.98 9.06
CA ARG A 390 16.97 78.21 9.29
C ARG A 390 17.24 78.97 7.98
N LEU A 391 17.65 78.24 6.92
CA LEU A 391 17.86 78.87 5.61
C LEU A 391 16.61 79.50 5.03
N ASN A 392 15.43 78.90 5.22
CA ASN A 392 14.16 79.45 4.77
C ASN A 392 13.66 80.66 5.61
N ARG A 393 14.23 80.90 6.82
CA ARG A 393 13.94 82.06 7.68
C ARG A 393 14.91 83.24 7.46
N GLY A 394 15.96 83.05 6.63
CA GLY A 394 16.92 84.08 6.35
C GLY A 394 17.91 84.34 7.52
N GLU A 395 18.09 83.34 8.43
CA GLU A 395 19.02 83.37 9.56
C GLU A 395 20.32 82.65 9.20
#